data_3077e24d5effb77854d7fa9ef87af98b
#
_entry.id   3077e24d5effb77854d7fa9ef87af98b
#
_cell.length_a   1.000
_cell.length_b   1.000
_cell.length_c   1.000
_cell.angle_alpha   90.00
_cell.angle_beta   90.00
_cell.angle_gamma   90.00
#
_symmetry.space_group_name_H-M   'P 1'
#
loop_
_entity.id
_entity.type
_entity.pdbx_description
1 polymer ?
#
loop_
_entity_poly.entity_id
_entity_poly.type
_entity_poly.pdbx_seq_one_letter_code
_entity_poly.pdbx_strand_id
1 'polypeptide(L)'
;MRIIMLGPPGSGKGTYASRLTNILGIPHISTGDMVREEIKAQTEIGKKIKEYIDRGDLVPDEIIIGLLTERLKKADTQRGFILDGFPRTINQAEALKKISEIDLVINLNVPDEIIIQRLSNRLTCKQCGAIYNRLTLKPKVDEICDLCGGKLYQREDDKPEVIRGRLEVYRRNTEPLIEYYRREGILKDVYCNDLMTPPEDIVRKIMEIISSIKKQVMETSPPFDDEIVRDYFSNSL
;
A
#
# COMPACT_ATOMS: atom_id res chain seq x y z
N MET A 1 2.63 -10.78 9.25
CA MET A 1 3.51 -9.64 8.95
C MET A 1 2.66 -8.46 8.50
N ARG A 2 2.89 -7.28 9.05
CA ARG A 2 2.13 -6.05 8.81
C ARG A 2 3.04 -5.04 8.13
N ILE A 3 2.71 -4.69 6.89
CA ILE A 3 3.60 -3.92 6.01
C ILE A 3 2.92 -2.61 5.61
N ILE A 4 3.66 -1.52 5.58
CA ILE A 4 3.25 -0.26 4.97
C ILE A 4 4.00 -0.07 3.65
N MET A 5 3.27 0.27 2.59
CA MET A 5 3.83 0.75 1.35
C MET A 5 3.82 2.28 1.35
N LEU A 6 4.98 2.90 1.51
CA LEU A 6 5.19 4.34 1.48
C LEU A 6 5.76 4.78 0.13
N GLY A 7 5.54 6.02 -0.24
CA GLY A 7 6.03 6.60 -1.49
C GLY A 7 5.01 7.50 -2.16
N PRO A 8 5.44 8.35 -3.12
CA PRO A 8 4.58 9.34 -3.77
C PRO A 8 3.43 8.71 -4.57
N PRO A 9 2.38 9.47 -4.90
CA PRO A 9 1.35 9.02 -5.83
C PRO A 9 2.02 8.56 -7.14
N GLY A 10 1.57 7.44 -7.72
CA GLY A 10 2.18 6.90 -8.95
C GLY A 10 3.47 6.09 -8.76
N SER A 11 4.01 5.95 -7.55
CA SER A 11 5.23 5.15 -7.31
C SER A 11 5.05 3.63 -7.51
N GLY A 12 3.81 3.14 -7.63
CA GLY A 12 3.52 1.72 -7.88
C GLY A 12 3.06 0.94 -6.65
N LYS A 13 2.80 1.59 -5.51
CA LYS A 13 2.36 0.95 -4.25
C LYS A 13 1.29 -0.12 -4.47
N GLY A 14 0.16 0.24 -5.06
CA GLY A 14 -0.95 -0.69 -5.29
C GLY A 14 -0.59 -1.84 -6.24
N THR A 15 0.23 -1.56 -7.26
CA THR A 15 0.70 -2.59 -8.21
C THR A 15 1.58 -3.63 -7.53
N TYR A 16 2.47 -3.21 -6.64
CA TYR A 16 3.35 -4.13 -5.92
C TYR A 16 2.63 -4.79 -4.76
N ALA A 17 1.79 -4.06 -4.01
CA ALA A 17 1.00 -4.61 -2.92
C ALA A 17 0.07 -5.74 -3.38
N SER A 18 -0.63 -5.58 -4.52
CA SER A 18 -1.51 -6.62 -5.06
C SER A 18 -0.76 -7.92 -5.41
N ARG A 19 0.49 -7.83 -5.91
CA ARG A 19 1.33 -9.00 -6.17
C ARG A 19 1.84 -9.65 -4.89
N LEU A 20 2.28 -8.83 -3.94
CA LEU A 20 2.74 -9.30 -2.62
C LEU A 20 1.63 -10.00 -1.83
N THR A 21 0.38 -9.56 -1.96
CA THR A 21 -0.79 -10.23 -1.36
C THR A 21 -0.87 -11.70 -1.76
N ASN A 22 -0.70 -12.00 -3.04
CA ASN A 22 -0.74 -13.39 -3.53
C ASN A 22 0.43 -14.23 -3.01
N ILE A 23 1.62 -13.62 -2.85
CA ILE A 23 2.83 -14.33 -2.39
C ILE A 23 2.80 -14.55 -0.88
N LEU A 24 2.36 -13.53 -0.12
CA LEU A 24 2.42 -13.54 1.35
C LEU A 24 1.15 -14.11 2.00
N GLY A 25 0.05 -14.24 1.26
CA GLY A 25 -1.24 -14.71 1.78
C GLY A 25 -1.87 -13.76 2.81
N ILE A 26 -1.62 -12.45 2.69
CA ILE A 26 -2.17 -11.39 3.55
C ILE A 26 -2.89 -10.34 2.72
N PRO A 27 -3.96 -9.70 3.22
CA PRO A 27 -4.76 -8.77 2.44
C PRO A 27 -4.00 -7.46 2.13
N HIS A 28 -4.23 -6.92 0.94
CA HIS A 28 -3.91 -5.55 0.55
C HIS A 28 -5.08 -4.64 0.97
N ILE A 29 -4.77 -3.62 1.75
CA ILE A 29 -5.72 -2.60 2.23
C ILE A 29 -5.31 -1.25 1.66
N SER A 30 -6.04 -0.82 0.64
CA SER A 30 -5.84 0.49 0.00
C SER A 30 -6.88 1.48 0.53
N THR A 31 -6.44 2.46 1.31
CA THR A 31 -7.36 3.53 1.79
C THR A 31 -7.91 4.35 0.64
N GLY A 32 -7.15 4.50 -0.44
CA GLY A 32 -7.66 5.15 -1.65
C GLY A 32 -8.81 4.38 -2.30
N ASP A 33 -8.78 3.05 -2.28
CA ASP A 33 -9.89 2.23 -2.82
C ASP A 33 -11.08 2.26 -1.89
N MET A 34 -10.88 2.15 -0.57
CA MET A 34 -11.94 2.29 0.43
C MET A 34 -12.72 3.59 0.26
N VAL A 35 -12.00 4.71 0.11
CA VAL A 35 -12.61 6.03 -0.13
C VAL A 35 -13.38 6.07 -1.46
N ARG A 36 -12.86 5.48 -2.52
CA ARG A 36 -13.56 5.39 -3.81
C ARG A 36 -14.81 4.52 -3.74
N GLU A 37 -14.80 3.47 -2.95
CA GLU A 37 -15.99 2.64 -2.69
C GLU A 37 -17.08 3.44 -1.97
N GLU A 38 -16.74 4.23 -0.95
CA GLU A 38 -17.67 5.12 -0.25
C GLU A 38 -18.29 6.15 -1.21
N ILE A 39 -17.48 6.75 -2.11
CA ILE A 39 -17.98 7.69 -3.14
C ILE A 39 -18.91 6.98 -4.11
N LYS A 40 -18.55 5.77 -4.57
CA LYS A 40 -19.37 4.98 -5.49
C LYS A 40 -20.70 4.56 -4.87
N ALA A 41 -20.67 4.21 -3.59
CA ALA A 41 -21.87 3.86 -2.82
C ALA A 41 -22.73 5.07 -2.44
N GLN A 42 -22.28 6.30 -2.74
CA GLN A 42 -22.94 7.55 -2.41
C GLN A 42 -23.32 7.70 -0.93
N THR A 43 -22.53 7.14 -0.05
CA THR A 43 -22.71 7.31 1.39
C THR A 43 -22.57 8.79 1.77
N GLU A 44 -23.09 9.18 2.95
CA GLU A 44 -22.91 10.56 3.44
C GLU A 44 -21.44 10.93 3.61
N ILE A 45 -20.60 9.97 4.01
CA ILE A 45 -19.16 10.12 4.07
C ILE A 45 -18.58 10.27 2.65
N GLY A 46 -19.00 9.41 1.71
CA GLY A 46 -18.54 9.43 0.31
C GLY A 46 -18.83 10.76 -0.38
N LYS A 47 -19.98 11.37 -0.15
CA LYS A 47 -20.31 12.70 -0.67
C LYS A 47 -19.38 13.79 -0.14
N LYS A 48 -19.11 13.78 1.18
CA LYS A 48 -18.23 14.77 1.84
C LYS A 48 -16.78 14.69 1.35
N ILE A 49 -16.26 13.48 1.16
CA ILE A 49 -14.84 13.29 0.80
C ILE A 49 -14.57 13.44 -0.70
N LYS A 50 -15.61 13.37 -1.54
CA LYS A 50 -15.45 13.45 -3.00
C LYS A 50 -14.73 14.74 -3.43
N GLU A 51 -15.05 15.87 -2.83
CA GLU A 51 -14.42 17.16 -3.15
C GLU A 51 -12.92 17.18 -2.87
N TYR A 52 -12.46 16.53 -1.79
CA TYR A 52 -11.03 16.39 -1.48
C TYR A 52 -10.31 15.56 -2.55
N ILE A 53 -10.90 14.42 -2.93
CA ILE A 53 -10.32 13.53 -3.93
C ILE A 53 -10.20 14.19 -5.30
N ASP A 54 -11.25 14.89 -5.73
CA ASP A 54 -11.28 15.55 -7.05
C ASP A 54 -10.20 16.65 -7.15
N ARG A 55 -9.83 17.29 -6.06
CA ARG A 55 -8.73 18.28 -5.98
C ARG A 55 -7.35 17.65 -5.74
N GLY A 56 -7.29 16.36 -5.41
CA GLY A 56 -6.04 15.66 -5.04
C GLY A 56 -5.57 15.95 -3.61
N ASP A 57 -6.43 16.53 -2.77
CA ASP A 57 -6.20 16.79 -1.36
C ASP A 57 -6.32 15.51 -0.52
N LEU A 58 -5.80 15.55 0.72
CA LEU A 58 -6.02 14.49 1.69
C LEU A 58 -7.43 14.61 2.29
N VAL A 59 -8.08 13.47 2.44
CA VAL A 59 -9.29 13.35 3.25
C VAL A 59 -8.94 13.57 4.72
N PRO A 60 -9.78 14.23 5.53
CA PRO A 60 -9.53 14.44 6.96
C PRO A 60 -9.13 13.18 7.70
N ASP A 61 -8.13 13.30 8.60
CA ASP A 61 -7.51 12.17 9.29
C ASP A 61 -8.53 11.30 10.03
N GLU A 62 -9.49 11.92 10.72
CA GLU A 62 -10.51 11.23 11.52
C GLU A 62 -11.35 10.28 10.66
N ILE A 63 -11.68 10.69 9.44
CA ILE A 63 -12.48 9.87 8.51
C ILE A 63 -11.68 8.64 8.08
N ILE A 64 -10.42 8.86 7.66
CA ILE A 64 -9.57 7.77 7.18
C ILE A 64 -9.20 6.81 8.30
N ILE A 65 -8.87 7.32 9.49
CA ILE A 65 -8.58 6.50 10.67
C ILE A 65 -9.79 5.66 11.04
N GLY A 66 -11.00 6.23 11.03
CA GLY A 66 -12.23 5.52 11.32
C GLY A 66 -12.47 4.36 10.33
N LEU A 67 -12.40 4.64 9.03
CA LEU A 67 -12.55 3.62 7.99
C LEU A 67 -11.51 2.48 8.12
N LEU A 68 -10.25 2.84 8.35
CA LEU A 68 -9.19 1.84 8.52
C LEU A 68 -9.39 1.01 9.78
N THR A 69 -9.76 1.63 10.90
CA THR A 69 -10.01 0.92 12.15
C THR A 69 -11.07 -0.15 11.99
N GLU A 70 -12.18 0.16 11.31
CA GLU A 70 -13.23 -0.82 11.03
C GLU A 70 -12.74 -1.93 10.08
N ARG A 71 -11.92 -1.59 9.08
CA ARG A 71 -11.34 -2.58 8.16
C ARG A 71 -10.41 -3.56 8.88
N LEU A 72 -9.59 -3.07 9.83
CA LEU A 72 -8.63 -3.88 10.58
C LEU A 72 -9.28 -4.82 11.61
N LYS A 73 -10.56 -4.63 11.96
CA LYS A 73 -11.30 -5.58 12.82
C LYS A 73 -11.69 -6.87 12.10
N LYS A 74 -11.63 -6.91 10.77
CA LYS A 74 -12.01 -8.11 10.00
C LYS A 74 -11.01 -9.25 10.21
N ALA A 75 -11.52 -10.47 10.23
CA ALA A 75 -10.72 -11.67 10.54
C ALA A 75 -9.53 -11.91 9.57
N ASP A 76 -9.67 -11.49 8.31
CA ASP A 76 -8.62 -11.67 7.29
C ASP A 76 -7.33 -10.89 7.58
N THR A 77 -7.39 -9.86 8.44
CA THR A 77 -6.24 -9.01 8.80
C THR A 77 -5.42 -9.54 9.98
N GLN A 78 -5.92 -10.53 10.71
CA GLN A 78 -5.27 -11.05 11.92
C GLN A 78 -3.88 -11.64 11.63
N ARG A 79 -3.70 -12.29 10.48
CA ARG A 79 -2.43 -12.90 10.05
C ARG A 79 -1.43 -11.88 9.52
N GLY A 80 -1.85 -10.64 9.34
CA GLY A 80 -1.09 -9.54 8.78
C GLY A 80 -1.83 -8.85 7.64
N PHE A 81 -1.22 -7.79 7.10
CA PHE A 81 -1.80 -6.99 6.01
C PHE A 81 -0.73 -6.13 5.33
N ILE A 82 -1.07 -5.59 4.17
CA ILE A 82 -0.28 -4.57 3.47
C ILE A 82 -1.13 -3.31 3.38
N LEU A 83 -0.69 -2.21 4.00
CA LEU A 83 -1.33 -0.89 3.90
C LEU A 83 -0.79 -0.13 2.69
N ASP A 84 -1.68 0.40 1.86
CA ASP A 84 -1.38 1.29 0.75
C ASP A 84 -2.17 2.59 0.88
N GLY A 85 -1.43 3.71 0.89
CA GLY A 85 -2.02 5.02 1.01
C GLY A 85 -2.40 5.43 2.44
N PHE A 86 -1.93 4.70 3.45
CA PHE A 86 -2.02 5.04 4.86
C PHE A 86 -0.78 4.49 5.59
N PRO A 87 -0.19 5.26 6.54
CA PRO A 87 -0.53 6.65 6.86
C PRO A 87 -0.04 7.64 5.79
N ARG A 88 -0.65 8.84 5.76
CA ARG A 88 -0.22 9.97 4.92
C ARG A 88 0.17 11.19 5.73
N THR A 89 -0.05 11.19 7.04
CA THR A 89 0.33 12.24 7.97
C THR A 89 0.95 11.64 9.22
N ILE A 90 1.71 12.44 9.99
CA ILE A 90 2.25 11.99 11.28
C ILE A 90 1.12 11.63 12.24
N ASN A 91 0.03 12.40 12.28
CA ASN A 91 -1.13 12.09 13.12
C ASN A 91 -1.73 10.71 12.80
N GLN A 92 -1.81 10.36 11.51
CA GLN A 92 -2.26 9.02 11.09
C GLN A 92 -1.29 7.93 11.53
N ALA A 93 0.03 8.16 11.46
CA ALA A 93 1.04 7.20 11.93
C ALA A 93 0.94 6.97 13.44
N GLU A 94 0.79 8.02 14.22
CA GLU A 94 0.58 7.95 15.68
C GLU A 94 -0.73 7.22 16.04
N ALA A 95 -1.79 7.46 15.29
CA ALA A 95 -3.05 6.73 15.46
C ALA A 95 -2.89 5.25 15.12
N LEU A 96 -2.19 4.92 14.02
CA LEU A 96 -1.92 3.53 13.62
C LEU A 96 -1.12 2.79 14.68
N LYS A 97 -0.11 3.42 15.28
CA LYS A 97 0.72 2.83 16.35
C LYS A 97 -0.11 2.37 17.55
N LYS A 98 -1.24 3.03 17.84
CA LYS A 98 -2.18 2.63 18.91
C LYS A 98 -3.09 1.48 18.51
N ILE A 99 -3.28 1.24 17.21
CA ILE A 99 -4.19 0.23 16.67
C ILE A 99 -3.45 -1.07 16.36
N SER A 100 -2.24 -0.96 15.82
CA SER A 100 -1.47 -2.11 15.34
C SER A 100 0.01 -1.80 15.26
N GLU A 101 0.84 -2.75 15.72
CA GLU A 101 2.28 -2.71 15.44
C GLU A 101 2.54 -2.97 13.96
N ILE A 102 3.57 -2.34 13.42
CA ILE A 102 4.01 -2.49 12.03
C ILE A 102 5.40 -3.12 12.01
N ASP A 103 5.55 -4.18 11.22
CA ASP A 103 6.80 -4.92 11.12
C ASP A 103 7.79 -4.31 10.11
N LEU A 104 7.26 -3.66 9.05
CA LEU A 104 8.08 -3.18 7.93
C LEU A 104 7.39 -2.03 7.20
N VAL A 105 8.18 -1.03 6.85
CA VAL A 105 7.77 0.05 5.93
C VAL A 105 8.66 0.00 4.70
N ILE A 106 8.07 -0.22 3.54
CA ILE A 106 8.75 -0.15 2.24
C ILE A 106 8.54 1.24 1.66
N ASN A 107 9.60 2.01 1.55
CA ASN A 107 9.59 3.31 0.90
C ASN A 107 10.01 3.18 -0.57
N LEU A 108 9.10 3.49 -1.48
CA LEU A 108 9.35 3.47 -2.91
C LEU A 108 9.90 4.82 -3.38
N ASN A 109 11.19 4.84 -3.68
CA ASN A 109 11.87 6.02 -4.23
C ASN A 109 11.76 6.00 -5.76
N VAL A 110 11.03 6.96 -6.31
CA VAL A 110 10.77 7.08 -7.75
C VAL A 110 10.92 8.54 -8.17
N PRO A 111 11.69 8.86 -9.21
CA PRO A 111 11.81 10.22 -9.76
C PRO A 111 10.46 10.78 -10.22
N ASP A 112 10.29 12.10 -10.08
CA ASP A 112 9.04 12.79 -10.43
C ASP A 112 8.66 12.60 -11.90
N GLU A 113 9.63 12.59 -12.81
CA GLU A 113 9.40 12.41 -14.23
C GLU A 113 8.74 11.05 -14.52
N ILE A 114 9.19 10.01 -13.84
CA ILE A 114 8.61 8.67 -13.95
C ILE A 114 7.21 8.65 -13.34
N ILE A 115 7.00 9.31 -12.20
CA ILE A 115 5.70 9.42 -11.54
C ILE A 115 4.69 10.10 -12.48
N ILE A 116 5.05 11.23 -13.07
CA ILE A 116 4.17 11.97 -13.98
C ILE A 116 3.80 11.10 -15.18
N GLN A 117 4.76 10.43 -15.80
CA GLN A 117 4.51 9.53 -16.92
C GLN A 117 3.60 8.35 -16.51
N ARG A 118 3.81 7.76 -15.34
CA ARG A 118 2.97 6.67 -14.84
C ARG A 118 1.54 7.12 -14.59
N LEU A 119 1.34 8.24 -13.91
CA LEU A 119 0.00 8.74 -13.58
C LEU A 119 -0.78 9.17 -14.82
N SER A 120 -0.15 9.93 -15.73
CA SER A 120 -0.77 10.39 -16.97
C SER A 120 -1.21 9.25 -17.89
N ASN A 121 -0.59 8.08 -17.77
CA ASN A 121 -0.90 6.90 -18.57
C ASN A 121 -1.60 5.79 -17.78
N ARG A 122 -1.98 6.05 -16.52
CA ARG A 122 -2.64 5.05 -15.69
C ARG A 122 -4.08 4.82 -16.14
N LEU A 123 -4.46 3.55 -16.16
CA LEU A 123 -5.85 3.11 -16.33
C LEU A 123 -6.25 2.26 -15.12
N THR A 124 -7.51 2.35 -14.75
CA THR A 124 -8.07 1.59 -13.62
C THR A 124 -9.34 0.89 -14.07
N CYS A 125 -9.52 -0.37 -13.68
CA CYS A 125 -10.75 -1.08 -13.96
C CYS A 125 -11.89 -0.56 -13.08
N LYS A 126 -13.04 -0.23 -13.71
CA LYS A 126 -14.24 0.24 -13.01
C LYS A 126 -14.85 -0.82 -12.09
N GLN A 127 -14.62 -2.11 -12.40
CA GLN A 127 -15.27 -3.21 -11.70
C GLN A 127 -14.39 -3.77 -10.56
N CYS A 128 -13.13 -4.15 -10.84
CA CYS A 128 -12.27 -4.82 -9.87
C CYS A 128 -11.11 -3.96 -9.34
N GLY A 129 -10.97 -2.70 -9.80
CA GLY A 129 -9.90 -1.80 -9.34
C GLY A 129 -8.51 -2.11 -9.91
N ALA A 130 -8.34 -3.13 -10.75
CA ALA A 130 -7.06 -3.49 -11.34
C ALA A 130 -6.41 -2.30 -12.06
N ILE A 131 -5.09 -2.16 -11.88
CA ILE A 131 -4.31 -1.04 -12.40
C ILE A 131 -3.56 -1.48 -13.64
N TYR A 132 -3.67 -0.68 -14.69
CA TYR A 132 -2.95 -0.80 -15.97
C TYR A 132 -2.21 0.50 -16.29
N ASN A 133 -1.36 0.45 -17.31
CA ASN A 133 -0.66 1.61 -17.81
C ASN A 133 -0.49 1.51 -19.32
N ARG A 134 -0.82 2.59 -20.05
CA ARG A 134 -0.74 2.61 -21.52
C ARG A 134 0.68 2.38 -22.07
N LEU A 135 1.72 2.65 -21.28
CA LEU A 135 3.12 2.50 -21.69
C LEU A 135 3.72 1.17 -21.23
N THR A 136 3.52 0.80 -19.95
CA THR A 136 4.33 -0.23 -19.28
C THR A 136 3.56 -1.48 -18.87
N LEU A 137 2.24 -1.38 -18.65
CA LEU A 137 1.39 -2.48 -18.22
C LEU A 137 0.07 -2.45 -19.01
N LYS A 138 0.17 -2.76 -20.29
CA LYS A 138 -0.96 -2.67 -21.22
C LYS A 138 -1.94 -3.81 -20.99
N PRO A 139 -3.26 -3.57 -21.10
CA PRO A 139 -4.24 -4.65 -21.21
C PRO A 139 -4.05 -5.39 -22.53
N LYS A 140 -4.46 -6.67 -22.58
CA LYS A 140 -4.44 -7.48 -23.81
C LYS A 140 -5.37 -6.93 -24.89
N VAL A 141 -6.50 -6.39 -24.46
CA VAL A 141 -7.47 -5.69 -25.32
C VAL A 141 -7.64 -4.27 -24.78
N ASP A 142 -7.51 -3.29 -25.65
CA ASP A 142 -7.60 -1.88 -25.27
C ASP A 142 -8.91 -1.60 -24.51
N GLU A 143 -8.78 -0.83 -23.41
CA GLU A 143 -9.87 -0.43 -22.51
C GLU A 143 -10.61 -1.58 -21.80
N ILE A 144 -10.16 -2.83 -21.90
CA ILE A 144 -10.78 -4.00 -21.24
C ILE A 144 -9.81 -4.59 -20.20
N CYS A 145 -10.33 -4.86 -19.01
CA CYS A 145 -9.59 -5.48 -17.92
C CYS A 145 -9.34 -6.97 -18.19
N ASP A 146 -8.07 -7.41 -18.16
CA ASP A 146 -7.70 -8.80 -18.35
C ASP A 146 -8.19 -9.74 -17.23
N LEU A 147 -8.48 -9.19 -16.04
CA LEU A 147 -8.88 -9.97 -14.86
C LEU A 147 -10.39 -10.23 -14.79
N CYS A 148 -11.22 -9.26 -15.19
CA CYS A 148 -12.67 -9.37 -15.01
C CYS A 148 -13.51 -8.94 -16.22
N GLY A 149 -12.88 -8.52 -17.32
CA GLY A 149 -13.57 -8.01 -18.51
C GLY A 149 -14.20 -6.61 -18.33
N GLY A 150 -14.04 -5.98 -17.19
CA GLY A 150 -14.60 -4.67 -16.90
C GLY A 150 -13.91 -3.55 -17.69
N LYS A 151 -14.64 -2.44 -17.94
CA LYS A 151 -14.09 -1.30 -18.68
C LYS A 151 -13.00 -0.57 -17.88
N LEU A 152 -11.89 -0.23 -18.55
CA LEU A 152 -10.82 0.60 -18.00
C LEU A 152 -11.15 2.09 -18.18
N TYR A 153 -10.69 2.92 -17.26
CA TYR A 153 -10.83 4.37 -17.31
C TYR A 153 -9.64 5.07 -16.69
N GLN A 154 -9.39 6.30 -17.06
CA GLN A 154 -8.44 7.19 -16.39
C GLN A 154 -9.16 7.87 -15.22
N ARG A 155 -8.50 7.91 -14.06
CA ARG A 155 -9.05 8.59 -12.87
C ARG A 155 -9.07 10.10 -13.06
N GLU A 156 -10.01 10.80 -12.43
CA GLU A 156 -10.07 12.27 -12.45
C GLU A 156 -8.83 12.89 -11.79
N ASP A 157 -8.31 12.26 -10.73
CA ASP A 157 -7.12 12.69 -10.00
C ASP A 157 -5.79 12.37 -10.73
N ASP A 158 -5.83 11.81 -11.94
CA ASP A 158 -4.66 11.59 -12.81
C ASP A 158 -4.57 12.61 -13.97
N LYS A 159 -5.33 13.67 -13.90
CA LYS A 159 -5.19 14.81 -14.82
C LYS A 159 -3.90 15.59 -14.52
N PRO A 160 -3.18 16.09 -15.54
CA PRO A 160 -1.86 16.73 -15.36
C PRO A 160 -1.86 17.87 -14.33
N GLU A 161 -2.92 18.65 -14.27
CA GLU A 161 -3.09 19.74 -13.31
C GLU A 161 -3.23 19.24 -11.87
N VAL A 162 -3.85 18.08 -11.66
CA VAL A 162 -4.05 17.48 -10.33
C VAL A 162 -2.79 16.73 -9.87
N ILE A 163 -2.03 16.12 -10.79
CA ILE A 163 -0.82 15.35 -10.46
C ILE A 163 0.19 16.24 -9.71
N ARG A 164 0.42 17.46 -10.16
CA ARG A 164 1.38 18.37 -9.51
C ARG A 164 0.96 18.71 -8.09
N GLY A 165 -0.32 19.06 -7.91
CA GLY A 165 -0.88 19.32 -6.57
C GLY A 165 -0.73 18.13 -5.64
N ARG A 166 -0.96 16.91 -6.13
CA ARG A 166 -0.80 15.67 -5.35
C ARG A 166 0.66 15.44 -4.93
N LEU A 167 1.63 15.76 -5.77
CA LEU A 167 3.06 15.68 -5.41
C LEU A 167 3.42 16.70 -4.33
N GLU A 168 2.90 17.93 -4.41
CA GLU A 168 3.11 18.95 -3.38
C GLU A 168 2.48 18.55 -2.04
N VAL A 169 1.25 18.02 -2.07
CA VAL A 169 0.56 17.50 -0.88
C VAL A 169 1.34 16.34 -0.28
N TYR A 170 1.87 15.42 -1.10
CA TYR A 170 2.72 14.32 -0.65
C TYR A 170 3.96 14.83 0.06
N ARG A 171 4.71 15.74 -0.55
CA ARG A 171 5.96 16.27 0.04
C ARG A 171 5.71 16.94 1.37
N ARG A 172 4.65 17.74 1.46
CA ARG A 172 4.32 18.47 2.69
C ARG A 172 3.86 17.57 3.83
N ASN A 173 3.04 16.57 3.54
CA ASN A 173 2.33 15.82 4.58
C ASN A 173 2.86 14.39 4.77
N THR A 174 3.30 13.72 3.69
CA THR A 174 3.60 12.28 3.71
C THR A 174 5.09 11.99 3.70
N GLU A 175 5.89 12.75 2.98
CA GLU A 175 7.34 12.58 2.92
C GLU A 175 8.02 12.63 4.31
N PRO A 176 7.56 13.45 5.29
CA PRO A 176 8.09 13.42 6.66
C PRO A 176 7.98 12.06 7.36
N LEU A 177 7.07 11.19 6.93
CA LEU A 177 6.94 9.82 7.44
C LEU A 177 8.17 8.97 7.15
N ILE A 178 8.94 9.28 6.11
CA ILE A 178 10.19 8.58 5.78
C ILE A 178 11.15 8.67 6.97
N GLU A 179 11.36 9.87 7.48
CA GLU A 179 12.23 10.07 8.63
C GLU A 179 11.63 9.52 9.93
N TYR A 180 10.31 9.64 10.10
CA TYR A 180 9.59 9.05 11.23
C TYR A 180 9.85 7.54 11.33
N TYR A 181 9.60 6.79 10.27
CA TYR A 181 9.79 5.32 10.27
C TYR A 181 11.26 4.89 10.17
N ARG A 182 12.14 5.76 9.67
CA ARG A 182 13.59 5.52 9.71
C ARG A 182 14.10 5.54 11.15
N ARG A 183 13.62 6.46 12.00
CA ARG A 183 13.93 6.51 13.43
C ARG A 183 13.36 5.31 14.20
N GLU A 184 12.20 4.80 13.78
CA GLU A 184 11.63 3.56 14.34
C GLU A 184 12.42 2.30 13.90
N GLY A 185 13.36 2.41 12.98
CA GLY A 185 14.23 1.30 12.52
C GLY A 185 13.57 0.31 11.56
N ILE A 186 12.32 0.53 11.17
CA ILE A 186 11.52 -0.41 10.37
C ILE A 186 11.39 -0.01 8.89
N LEU A 187 12.01 1.09 8.45
CA LEU A 187 11.96 1.56 7.07
C LEU A 187 13.05 0.91 6.21
N LYS A 188 12.66 0.49 5.00
CA LYS A 188 13.57 0.03 3.95
C LYS A 188 13.25 0.75 2.64
N ASP A 189 14.28 1.29 2.01
CA ASP A 189 14.18 2.00 0.73
C ASP A 189 14.27 1.03 -0.45
N VAL A 190 13.38 1.21 -1.44
CA VAL A 190 13.40 0.49 -2.72
C VAL A 190 13.36 1.52 -3.86
N TYR A 191 14.37 1.50 -4.71
CA TYR A 191 14.54 2.46 -5.80
C TYR A 191 13.98 1.89 -7.11
N CYS A 192 13.24 2.73 -7.84
CA CYS A 192 12.74 2.46 -9.17
C CYS A 192 13.03 3.66 -10.08
N ASN A 193 14.21 3.64 -10.70
CA ASN A 193 14.76 4.77 -11.48
C ASN A 193 14.55 4.62 -12.99
N ASP A 194 13.83 3.58 -13.42
CA ASP A 194 13.50 3.35 -14.82
C ASP A 194 12.00 3.06 -14.95
N LEU A 195 11.37 3.78 -15.89
CA LEU A 195 9.95 3.62 -16.20
C LEU A 195 9.61 2.21 -16.66
N MET A 196 10.51 1.58 -17.41
CA MET A 196 10.32 0.27 -18.02
C MET A 196 10.65 -0.90 -17.09
N THR A 197 11.11 -0.66 -15.85
CA THR A 197 11.36 -1.72 -14.87
C THR A 197 10.08 -2.55 -14.65
N PRO A 198 10.12 -3.86 -14.93
CA PRO A 198 8.98 -4.74 -14.71
C PRO A 198 8.55 -4.73 -13.23
N PRO A 199 7.24 -4.73 -12.94
CA PRO A 199 6.76 -4.79 -11.55
C PRO A 199 7.32 -5.98 -10.77
N GLU A 200 7.56 -7.09 -11.42
CA GLU A 200 8.09 -8.33 -10.84
C GLU A 200 9.50 -8.15 -10.26
N ASP A 201 10.34 -7.29 -10.88
CA ASP A 201 11.69 -7.01 -10.37
C ASP A 201 11.66 -6.20 -9.08
N ILE A 202 10.74 -5.26 -8.96
CA ILE A 202 10.53 -4.50 -7.72
C ILE A 202 9.96 -5.42 -6.63
N VAL A 203 8.99 -6.28 -6.97
CA VAL A 203 8.44 -7.27 -6.04
C VAL A 203 9.53 -8.21 -5.53
N ARG A 204 10.45 -8.67 -6.41
CA ARG A 204 11.60 -9.50 -6.02
C ARG A 204 12.49 -8.80 -5.00
N LYS A 205 12.86 -7.52 -5.23
CA LYS A 205 13.65 -6.72 -4.27
C LYS A 205 12.94 -6.61 -2.92
N ILE A 206 11.61 -6.38 -2.91
CA ILE A 206 10.83 -6.33 -1.67
C ILE A 206 10.85 -7.69 -0.95
N MET A 207 10.71 -8.79 -1.69
CA MET A 207 10.75 -10.14 -1.11
C MET A 207 12.11 -10.50 -0.53
N GLU A 208 13.21 -10.05 -1.14
CA GLU A 208 14.57 -10.20 -0.58
C GLU A 208 14.70 -9.47 0.77
N ILE A 209 14.17 -8.24 0.87
CA ILE A 209 14.12 -7.49 2.12
C ILE A 209 13.32 -8.25 3.19
N ILE A 210 12.12 -8.72 2.85
CA ILE A 210 11.25 -9.48 3.77
C ILE A 210 11.96 -10.75 4.25
N SER A 211 12.63 -11.46 3.36
CA SER A 211 13.34 -12.70 3.68
C SER A 211 14.54 -12.44 4.61
N SER A 212 15.27 -11.35 4.39
CA SER A 212 16.39 -10.98 5.26
C SER A 212 15.95 -10.64 6.69
N ILE A 213 14.81 -9.92 6.83
CA ILE A 213 14.25 -9.59 8.15
C ILE A 213 13.81 -10.86 8.89
N LYS A 214 13.09 -11.78 8.19
CA LYS A 214 12.68 -13.05 8.81
C LYS A 214 13.88 -13.87 9.30
N LYS A 215 14.96 -13.92 8.53
CA LYS A 215 16.17 -14.63 8.91
C LYS A 215 16.82 -14.03 10.16
N GLN A 216 16.94 -12.70 10.22
CA GLN A 216 17.46 -12.00 11.39
C GLN A 216 16.64 -12.27 12.67
N VAL A 217 15.31 -12.25 12.56
CA VAL A 217 14.42 -12.56 13.69
C VAL A 217 14.60 -13.98 14.18
N MET A 218 14.78 -14.95 13.28
CA MET A 218 15.02 -16.35 13.63
C MET A 218 16.40 -16.56 14.30
N GLU A 219 17.43 -15.84 13.86
CA GLU A 219 18.79 -15.92 14.42
C GLU A 219 18.90 -15.21 15.78
N THR A 220 18.07 -14.21 16.06
CA THR A 220 18.08 -13.45 17.33
C THR A 220 17.09 -13.98 18.36
N SER A 221 16.17 -14.86 17.98
CA SER A 221 15.32 -15.57 18.94
C SER A 221 16.16 -16.56 19.73
N PRO A 222 16.07 -16.57 21.10
CA PRO A 222 16.77 -17.59 21.87
C PRO A 222 16.35 -18.98 21.38
N PRO A 223 17.26 -19.97 21.36
CA PRO A 223 16.90 -21.34 20.99
C PRO A 223 15.71 -21.76 21.86
N PHE A 224 14.68 -22.27 21.23
CA PHE A 224 13.54 -22.88 21.94
C PHE A 224 14.12 -23.92 22.88
N ASP A 225 13.77 -23.81 24.16
CA ASP A 225 14.21 -24.75 25.19
C ASP A 225 13.59 -26.12 24.86
N ASP A 226 14.39 -27.03 24.31
CA ASP A 226 13.96 -28.38 23.90
C ASP A 226 13.36 -29.19 25.08
N GLU A 227 13.60 -28.77 26.31
CA GLU A 227 12.99 -29.37 27.51
C GLU A 227 11.49 -29.10 27.61
N ILE A 228 11.03 -27.88 27.27
CA ILE A 228 9.59 -27.55 27.34
C ILE A 228 8.78 -28.33 26.29
N VAL A 229 9.37 -28.58 25.14
CA VAL A 229 8.72 -29.36 24.07
C VAL A 229 8.67 -30.85 24.42
N ARG A 230 9.70 -31.39 25.06
CA ARG A 230 9.72 -32.79 25.51
C ARG A 230 8.69 -33.07 26.62
N ASP A 231 8.52 -32.15 27.58
CA ASP A 231 7.52 -32.30 28.64
C ASP A 231 6.08 -32.24 28.14
N TYR A 232 5.80 -31.46 27.09
CA TYR A 232 4.46 -31.39 26.49
C TYR A 232 4.05 -32.70 25.78
N PHE A 233 5.02 -33.40 25.17
CA PHE A 233 4.78 -34.69 24.49
C PHE A 233 4.89 -35.90 25.39
N SER A 234 5.54 -35.82 26.56
CA SER A 234 5.65 -36.95 27.50
C SER A 234 4.45 -37.07 28.45
N ASN A 235 3.62 -36.03 28.61
CA ASN A 235 2.44 -36.03 29.47
C ASN A 235 1.12 -36.27 28.74
N SER A 236 1.15 -36.69 27.46
CA SER A 236 -0.05 -36.95 26.63
C SER A 236 -0.15 -38.41 26.16
N LEU A 237 0.36 -39.38 26.96
CA LEU A 237 0.13 -40.81 26.80
C LEU A 237 -0.53 -41.40 28.04
#